data_9662fca8868a73b29a019cf74d0733df
#
_entry.id   9662fca8868a73b29a019cf74d0733df
#
_cell.length_a   1.000
_cell.length_b   1.000
_cell.length_c   1.000
_cell.angle_alpha   90.00
_cell.angle_beta   90.00
_cell.angle_gamma   90.00
#
_symmetry.space_group_name_H-M   'P 1'
#
loop_
_entity.id
_entity.type
_entity.pdbx_description
1 polymer ?
#
loop_
_entity_poly.entity_id
_entity_poly.type
_entity_poly.pdbx_seq_one_letter_code
_entity_poly.pdbx_strand_id
1 'polypeptide(L)'
;MVADAARATRIPLTTDVLIVGGGLAGAALSHHLAKNGVDTLLIERFDLNTQASGSNSGSIHAQIPNEPFTTYGKGWTRTFAPTVRLMMRSIALWGMLGDELGVDLEVDQPGGLVCAFNEADLAGLKLKLAIEREQGLEGHLLGRSDLRALAPYVTERAIGGVYYPIEGKANPLIAAPAFARAATRLGARIMTHTALISLTSRQGGFDVMSTRGPIQARRVVNCAGAEAGQLARMVGLDLPIEAYPIQTSVTEPTAPLIGHLLYAAGEKLSLKQNRLGNILIGGGWDARLDGQGRPVADMASLVGNLKVALGVVPELGSVDVVRTWAAIVNGTADWKPLLGEAPRAPGFFLCFFPWMGFTAGPVVARAIGDLVLGREPEVDLGPFLIGNR
;
A
#
# COMPACT_ATOMS: atom_id res chain seq x y z
N MET A 1 42.13 -16.05 27.05
CA MET A 1 42.33 -14.60 27.01
C MET A 1 42.72 -14.18 25.60
N VAL A 2 41.82 -14.21 24.65
CA VAL A 2 41.91 -13.52 23.34
C VAL A 2 40.46 -13.43 22.79
N ALA A 3 39.63 -12.54 23.29
CA ALA A 3 38.31 -12.26 22.75
C ALA A 3 37.83 -10.85 23.15
N ASP A 4 38.72 -9.88 23.21
CA ASP A 4 38.32 -8.51 23.59
C ASP A 4 39.11 -7.42 22.85
N ALA A 5 39.43 -7.66 21.60
CA ALA A 5 40.10 -6.66 20.77
C ALA A 5 39.42 -6.59 19.41
N ALA A 6 38.40 -5.75 19.29
CA ALA A 6 37.98 -5.03 18.08
C ALA A 6 36.49 -4.60 18.17
N ARG A 7 36.01 -4.07 19.28
CA ARG A 7 34.96 -3.03 19.21
C ARG A 7 35.66 -1.70 18.92
N ALA A 8 36.22 -1.59 17.72
CA ALA A 8 36.54 -0.29 17.19
C ALA A 8 35.22 0.51 17.24
N THR A 9 35.14 1.52 18.09
CA THR A 9 34.00 2.45 18.18
C THR A 9 33.87 3.13 16.83
N ARG A 10 33.06 2.52 15.93
CA ARG A 10 32.73 3.18 14.66
C ARG A 10 32.02 4.48 15.02
N ILE A 11 32.52 5.59 14.51
CA ILE A 11 31.84 6.88 14.63
C ILE A 11 30.43 6.71 14.08
N PRO A 12 29.38 7.03 14.85
CA PRO A 12 28.00 6.87 14.39
C PRO A 12 27.72 7.73 13.17
N LEU A 13 27.00 7.21 12.20
CA LEU A 13 26.39 8.02 11.16
C LEU A 13 25.37 8.95 11.81
N THR A 14 25.36 10.21 11.43
CA THR A 14 24.36 11.18 11.92
C THR A 14 23.38 11.56 10.82
N THR A 15 22.15 11.85 11.18
CA THR A 15 21.10 12.35 10.28
C THR A 15 20.04 13.13 11.05
N ASP A 16 19.37 14.07 10.40
CA ASP A 16 18.20 14.73 10.99
C ASP A 16 17.01 13.75 11.05
N VAL A 17 16.77 13.04 9.95
CA VAL A 17 15.65 12.07 9.85
C VAL A 17 16.15 10.72 9.38
N LEU A 18 15.95 9.70 10.19
CA LEU A 18 16.10 8.30 9.81
C LEU A 18 14.76 7.73 9.38
N ILE A 19 14.70 7.23 8.16
CA ILE A 19 13.53 6.50 7.63
C ILE A 19 13.86 5.00 7.66
N VAL A 20 13.00 4.20 8.29
CA VAL A 20 13.16 2.75 8.36
C VAL A 20 12.16 2.06 7.47
N GLY A 21 12.65 1.45 6.38
CA GLY A 21 11.87 0.75 5.36
C GLY A 21 11.92 1.41 3.99
N GLY A 22 12.38 0.68 2.99
CA GLY A 22 12.58 1.09 1.59
C GLY A 22 11.45 0.70 0.65
N GLY A 23 10.22 0.56 1.17
CA GLY A 23 9.00 0.43 0.39
C GLY A 23 8.54 1.77 -0.19
N LEU A 24 7.36 1.80 -0.81
CA LEU A 24 6.82 2.98 -1.48
C LEU A 24 6.72 4.19 -0.52
N ALA A 25 6.16 4.00 0.67
CA ALA A 25 5.97 5.09 1.64
C ALA A 25 7.31 5.69 2.09
N GLY A 26 8.30 4.84 2.44
CA GLY A 26 9.62 5.32 2.86
C GLY A 26 10.39 6.00 1.74
N ALA A 27 10.35 5.48 0.52
CA ALA A 27 10.99 6.09 -0.64
C ALA A 27 10.35 7.45 -1.00
N ALA A 28 9.01 7.53 -0.99
CA ALA A 28 8.27 8.77 -1.22
C ALA A 28 8.54 9.82 -0.12
N LEU A 29 8.58 9.39 1.15
CA LEU A 29 8.94 10.27 2.27
C LEU A 29 10.38 10.79 2.15
N SER A 30 11.33 9.91 1.80
CA SER A 30 12.72 10.30 1.57
C SER A 30 12.82 11.38 0.50
N HIS A 31 12.08 11.23 -0.60
CA HIS A 31 12.01 12.25 -1.66
C HIS A 31 11.41 13.56 -1.16
N HIS A 32 10.27 13.51 -0.45
CA HIS A 32 9.61 14.71 0.05
C HIS A 32 10.51 15.49 1.03
N LEU A 33 11.17 14.82 1.96
CA LEU A 33 12.07 15.45 2.92
C LEU A 33 13.33 16.02 2.26
N ALA A 34 13.95 15.26 1.35
CA ALA A 34 15.13 15.73 0.61
C ALA A 34 14.80 16.95 -0.28
N LYS A 35 13.63 16.97 -0.92
CA LYS A 35 13.12 18.13 -1.68
C LYS A 35 12.97 19.39 -0.82
N ASN A 36 12.76 19.22 0.49
CA ASN A 36 12.68 20.30 1.47
C ASN A 36 14.02 20.57 2.20
N GLY A 37 15.13 20.02 1.73
CA GLY A 37 16.47 20.29 2.25
C GLY A 37 16.80 19.60 3.58
N VAL A 38 16.06 18.57 3.97
CA VAL A 38 16.30 17.81 5.21
C VAL A 38 17.38 16.76 4.98
N ASP A 39 18.37 16.69 5.88
CA ASP A 39 19.34 15.59 5.89
C ASP A 39 18.63 14.27 6.26
N THR A 40 18.51 13.39 5.26
CA THR A 40 17.69 12.18 5.33
C THR A 40 18.54 10.95 5.06
N LEU A 41 18.41 9.95 5.94
CA LEU A 41 18.96 8.62 5.77
C LEU A 41 17.82 7.60 5.75
N LEU A 42 17.67 6.86 4.65
CA LEU A 42 16.78 5.71 4.58
C LEU A 42 17.58 4.42 4.73
N ILE A 43 17.16 3.53 5.61
CA ILE A 43 17.70 2.18 5.74
C ILE A 43 16.65 1.14 5.34
N GLU A 44 17.09 0.15 4.57
CA GLU A 44 16.29 -0.99 4.12
C GLU A 44 17.08 -2.29 4.33
N ARG A 45 16.46 -3.30 4.92
CA ARG A 45 17.15 -4.56 5.23
C ARG A 45 17.45 -5.44 4.01
N PHE A 46 16.68 -5.28 2.95
CA PHE A 46 16.85 -5.97 1.66
C PHE A 46 17.19 -4.96 0.55
N ASP A 47 16.90 -5.33 -0.68
CA ASP A 47 16.82 -4.37 -1.77
C ASP A 47 15.53 -3.53 -1.66
N LEU A 48 15.53 -2.36 -2.28
CA LEU A 48 14.37 -1.50 -2.32
C LEU A 48 13.20 -2.21 -3.02
N ASN A 49 11.98 -1.98 -2.51
CA ASN A 49 10.75 -2.41 -3.19
C ASN A 49 10.55 -3.94 -3.29
N THR A 50 11.23 -4.76 -2.51
CA THR A 50 11.17 -6.23 -2.62
C THR A 50 10.08 -6.89 -1.79
N GLN A 51 9.38 -6.12 -0.94
CA GLN A 51 8.28 -6.62 -0.12
C GLN A 51 6.91 -6.19 -0.71
N ALA A 52 5.89 -5.96 0.11
CA ALA A 52 4.53 -5.64 -0.32
C ALA A 52 4.45 -4.56 -1.41
N SER A 53 5.32 -3.54 -1.37
CA SER A 53 5.30 -2.43 -2.34
C SER A 53 5.64 -2.85 -3.77
N GLY A 54 6.54 -3.81 -3.96
CA GLY A 54 6.88 -4.35 -5.28
C GLY A 54 6.13 -5.62 -5.65
N SER A 55 5.46 -6.23 -4.67
CA SER A 55 4.75 -7.51 -4.87
C SER A 55 3.24 -7.33 -5.07
N ASN A 56 2.71 -6.10 -4.93
CA ASN A 56 1.29 -5.85 -5.16
C ASN A 56 0.96 -5.76 -6.65
N SER A 57 -0.32 -5.78 -6.96
CA SER A 57 -0.80 -5.77 -8.35
C SER A 57 -0.95 -4.37 -8.95
N GLY A 58 -0.59 -3.30 -8.25
CA GLY A 58 -0.59 -1.92 -8.77
C GLY A 58 -1.95 -1.24 -8.83
N SER A 59 -2.94 -1.65 -8.02
CA SER A 59 -4.25 -0.98 -7.97
C SER A 59 -4.14 0.41 -7.35
N ILE A 60 -4.78 1.39 -7.98
CA ILE A 60 -5.00 2.74 -7.48
C ILE A 60 -6.51 2.92 -7.31
N HIS A 61 -7.01 2.86 -6.08
CA HIS A 61 -8.45 2.84 -5.81
C HIS A 61 -8.80 3.61 -4.53
N ALA A 62 -9.99 4.22 -4.50
CA ALA A 62 -10.48 5.02 -3.37
C ALA A 62 -11.72 4.42 -2.71
N GLN A 63 -12.40 3.52 -3.37
CA GLN A 63 -13.61 2.90 -2.85
C GLN A 63 -13.37 2.16 -1.53
N ILE A 64 -14.39 2.13 -0.68
CA ILE A 64 -14.38 1.33 0.54
C ILE A 64 -14.26 -0.16 0.15
N PRO A 65 -13.31 -0.93 0.74
CA PRO A 65 -13.15 -2.33 0.39
C PRO A 65 -14.41 -3.15 0.67
N ASN A 66 -14.81 -4.01 -0.28
CA ASN A 66 -16.05 -4.78 -0.16
C ASN A 66 -16.03 -5.81 0.96
N GLU A 67 -14.90 -6.53 1.14
CA GLU A 67 -14.79 -7.56 2.16
C GLU A 67 -15.05 -7.03 3.57
N PRO A 68 -14.33 -6.00 4.08
CA PRO A 68 -14.62 -5.45 5.40
C PRO A 68 -15.99 -4.74 5.46
N PHE A 69 -16.46 -4.13 4.38
CA PHE A 69 -17.81 -3.59 4.32
C PHE A 69 -18.87 -4.67 4.62
N THR A 70 -18.73 -5.84 3.98
CA THR A 70 -19.65 -6.97 4.18
C THR A 70 -19.48 -7.61 5.55
N THR A 71 -18.23 -7.74 6.03
CA THR A 71 -17.91 -8.42 7.28
C THR A 71 -18.27 -7.60 8.51
N TYR A 72 -17.93 -6.30 8.53
CA TYR A 72 -18.08 -5.43 9.70
C TYR A 72 -19.32 -4.50 9.62
N GLY A 73 -19.94 -4.41 8.46
CA GLY A 73 -21.20 -3.70 8.25
C GLY A 73 -21.08 -2.17 8.31
N LYS A 74 -22.26 -1.52 8.31
CA LYS A 74 -22.43 -0.07 8.18
C LYS A 74 -21.73 0.76 9.26
N GLY A 75 -21.65 0.26 10.49
CA GLY A 75 -21.00 0.97 11.61
C GLY A 75 -19.51 1.17 11.34
N TRP A 76 -18.81 0.09 11.00
CA TRP A 76 -17.41 0.13 10.61
C TRP A 76 -17.20 1.01 9.38
N THR A 77 -18.02 0.85 8.34
CA THR A 77 -17.94 1.60 7.10
C THR A 77 -17.90 3.10 7.33
N ARG A 78 -18.74 3.63 8.21
CA ARG A 78 -18.75 5.04 8.56
C ARG A 78 -17.47 5.49 9.27
N THR A 79 -16.90 4.64 10.12
CA THR A 79 -15.63 4.97 10.80
C THR A 79 -14.43 4.87 9.87
N PHE A 80 -14.52 4.07 8.80
CA PHE A 80 -13.50 3.96 7.76
C PHE A 80 -13.61 5.07 6.70
N ALA A 81 -14.80 5.61 6.47
CA ALA A 81 -15.10 6.54 5.39
C ALA A 81 -14.13 7.75 5.25
N PRO A 82 -13.55 8.33 6.32
CA PRO A 82 -12.55 9.39 6.18
C PRO A 82 -11.32 8.99 5.34
N THR A 83 -10.97 7.69 5.26
CA THR A 83 -9.87 7.21 4.42
C THR A 83 -10.12 7.45 2.93
N VAL A 84 -11.38 7.51 2.50
CA VAL A 84 -11.77 7.74 1.10
C VAL A 84 -11.22 9.08 0.60
N ARG A 85 -11.32 10.16 1.41
CA ARG A 85 -10.78 11.49 1.05
C ARG A 85 -9.27 11.46 0.88
N LEU A 86 -8.58 10.78 1.78
CA LEU A 86 -7.11 10.61 1.70
C LEU A 86 -6.74 9.82 0.43
N MET A 87 -7.48 8.75 0.12
CA MET A 87 -7.25 7.95 -1.08
C MET A 87 -7.51 8.75 -2.37
N MET A 88 -8.59 9.51 -2.45
CA MET A 88 -8.89 10.40 -3.58
C MET A 88 -7.76 11.40 -3.81
N ARG A 89 -7.25 12.02 -2.73
CA ARG A 89 -6.11 12.94 -2.83
C ARG A 89 -4.85 12.23 -3.32
N SER A 90 -4.62 11.00 -2.88
CA SER A 90 -3.49 10.20 -3.37
C SER A 90 -3.63 9.84 -4.85
N ILE A 91 -4.82 9.50 -5.30
CA ILE A 91 -5.10 9.21 -6.72
C ILE A 91 -4.80 10.42 -7.61
N ALA A 92 -5.24 11.61 -7.20
CA ALA A 92 -4.91 12.84 -7.90
C ALA A 92 -3.39 13.08 -7.94
N LEU A 93 -2.70 12.77 -6.85
CA LEU A 93 -1.25 12.87 -6.77
C LEU A 93 -0.55 11.88 -7.73
N TRP A 94 -1.03 10.63 -7.82
CA TRP A 94 -0.49 9.64 -8.74
C TRP A 94 -0.43 10.14 -10.19
N GLY A 95 -1.45 10.87 -10.64
CA GLY A 95 -1.48 11.46 -11.98
C GLY A 95 -0.38 12.49 -12.27
N MET A 96 0.23 13.06 -11.22
CA MET A 96 1.29 14.09 -11.36
C MET A 96 2.70 13.54 -11.09
N LEU A 97 2.82 12.35 -10.48
CA LEU A 97 4.11 11.82 -10.04
C LEU A 97 5.07 11.50 -11.18
N GLY A 98 4.56 11.13 -12.35
CA GLY A 98 5.39 10.86 -13.53
C GLY A 98 6.26 12.06 -13.89
N ASP A 99 5.63 13.23 -14.00
CA ASP A 99 6.32 14.50 -14.31
C ASP A 99 7.26 14.91 -13.16
N GLU A 100 6.80 14.81 -11.91
CA GLU A 100 7.61 15.18 -10.74
C GLU A 100 8.89 14.35 -10.62
N LEU A 101 8.81 13.06 -10.91
CA LEU A 101 9.95 12.13 -10.78
C LEU A 101 10.78 12.01 -12.06
N GLY A 102 10.25 12.50 -13.21
CA GLY A 102 10.86 12.37 -14.53
C GLY A 102 10.89 10.92 -15.03
N VAL A 103 9.85 10.13 -14.69
CA VAL A 103 9.75 8.71 -15.04
C VAL A 103 8.29 8.35 -15.29
N ASP A 104 8.00 7.67 -16.41
CA ASP A 104 6.67 7.09 -16.62
C ASP A 104 6.42 5.97 -15.62
N LEU A 105 5.49 6.19 -14.70
CA LEU A 105 5.06 5.22 -13.69
C LEU A 105 3.98 4.25 -14.22
N GLU A 106 3.67 4.35 -15.51
CA GLU A 106 2.59 3.61 -16.17
C GLU A 106 1.22 3.83 -15.48
N VAL A 107 0.99 5.05 -14.99
CA VAL A 107 -0.31 5.41 -14.42
C VAL A 107 -1.35 5.42 -15.53
N ASP A 108 -2.43 4.69 -15.31
CA ASP A 108 -3.57 4.58 -16.22
C ASP A 108 -4.85 4.53 -15.38
N GLN A 109 -5.79 5.43 -15.66
CA GLN A 109 -7.00 5.63 -14.88
C GLN A 109 -8.27 5.40 -15.71
N PRO A 110 -8.49 4.18 -16.20
CA PRO A 110 -9.70 3.84 -17.00
C PRO A 110 -10.94 3.70 -16.12
N GLY A 111 -10.82 3.84 -14.83
CA GLY A 111 -11.83 3.63 -13.81
C GLY A 111 -11.77 2.26 -13.15
N GLY A 112 -12.40 2.16 -11.97
CA GLY A 112 -12.66 0.94 -11.23
C GLY A 112 -14.11 0.49 -11.41
N LEU A 113 -14.33 -0.81 -11.51
CA LEU A 113 -15.65 -1.40 -11.71
C LEU A 113 -15.87 -2.52 -10.70
N VAL A 114 -16.92 -2.41 -9.88
CA VAL A 114 -17.36 -3.46 -8.96
C VAL A 114 -18.62 -4.09 -9.49
N CYS A 115 -18.57 -5.37 -9.86
CA CYS A 115 -19.70 -6.11 -10.41
C CYS A 115 -20.52 -6.79 -9.31
N ALA A 116 -21.85 -6.74 -9.44
CA ALA A 116 -22.81 -7.45 -8.59
C ALA A 116 -23.44 -8.62 -9.36
N PHE A 117 -23.58 -9.77 -8.68
CA PHE A 117 -24.08 -11.01 -9.28
C PHE A 117 -25.44 -11.45 -8.73
N ASN A 118 -25.94 -10.77 -7.69
CA ASN A 118 -27.23 -10.98 -7.09
C ASN A 118 -27.76 -9.66 -6.50
N GLU A 119 -29.04 -9.65 -6.13
CA GLU A 119 -29.71 -8.45 -5.61
C GLU A 119 -29.13 -7.99 -4.25
N ALA A 120 -28.62 -8.91 -3.42
CA ALA A 120 -27.99 -8.55 -2.15
C ALA A 120 -26.69 -7.79 -2.36
N ASP A 121 -25.84 -8.25 -3.31
CA ASP A 121 -24.63 -7.54 -3.72
C ASP A 121 -24.95 -6.14 -4.23
N LEU A 122 -25.94 -6.02 -5.12
CA LEU A 122 -26.33 -4.74 -5.70
C LEU A 122 -26.88 -3.77 -4.63
N ALA A 123 -27.69 -4.27 -3.70
CA ALA A 123 -28.18 -3.48 -2.57
C ALA A 123 -27.03 -3.02 -1.65
N GLY A 124 -26.06 -3.91 -1.38
CA GLY A 124 -24.84 -3.57 -0.65
C GLY A 124 -24.03 -2.49 -1.33
N LEU A 125 -23.82 -2.59 -2.65
CA LEU A 125 -23.12 -1.57 -3.43
C LEU A 125 -23.83 -0.22 -3.42
N LYS A 126 -25.16 -0.17 -3.49
CA LYS A 126 -25.94 1.08 -3.36
C LYS A 126 -25.70 1.74 -2.02
N LEU A 127 -25.74 0.98 -0.93
CA LEU A 127 -25.48 1.49 0.41
C LEU A 127 -24.04 2.00 0.57
N LYS A 128 -23.07 1.23 0.09
CA LYS A 128 -21.66 1.61 0.09
C LYS A 128 -21.43 2.92 -0.67
N LEU A 129 -21.94 3.00 -1.90
CA LEU A 129 -21.85 4.17 -2.76
C LEU A 129 -22.44 5.44 -2.10
N ALA A 130 -23.55 5.31 -1.38
CA ALA A 130 -24.14 6.44 -0.67
C ALA A 130 -23.17 7.01 0.38
N ILE A 131 -22.49 6.15 1.16
CA ILE A 131 -21.49 6.55 2.16
C ILE A 131 -20.26 7.16 1.49
N GLU A 132 -19.82 6.60 0.39
CA GLU A 132 -18.66 7.09 -0.37
C GLU A 132 -18.93 8.48 -0.97
N ARG A 133 -20.14 8.71 -1.48
CA ARG A 133 -20.57 10.02 -1.97
C ARG A 133 -20.62 11.10 -0.88
N GLU A 134 -20.95 10.73 0.36
CA GLU A 134 -20.84 11.63 1.53
C GLU A 134 -19.38 12.09 1.75
N GLN A 135 -18.40 11.32 1.30
CA GLN A 135 -16.98 11.68 1.34
C GLN A 135 -16.48 12.40 0.07
N GLY A 136 -17.35 12.59 -0.91
CA GLY A 136 -17.02 13.23 -2.19
C GLY A 136 -16.53 12.28 -3.28
N LEU A 137 -16.52 10.96 -3.05
CA LEU A 137 -16.15 10.01 -4.09
C LEU A 137 -17.29 9.87 -5.11
N GLU A 138 -17.01 10.25 -6.35
CA GLU A 138 -17.92 10.04 -7.46
C GLU A 138 -17.95 8.58 -7.86
N GLY A 139 -19.13 8.01 -7.97
CA GLY A 139 -19.37 6.67 -8.49
C GLY A 139 -20.72 6.59 -9.19
N HIS A 140 -20.81 5.76 -10.22
CA HIS A 140 -22.00 5.61 -11.04
C HIS A 140 -22.58 4.21 -10.87
N LEU A 141 -23.82 4.12 -10.39
CA LEU A 141 -24.56 2.88 -10.33
C LEU A 141 -24.94 2.46 -11.75
N LEU A 142 -24.56 1.26 -12.15
CA LEU A 142 -24.83 0.68 -13.46
C LEU A 142 -25.89 -0.41 -13.36
N GLY A 143 -26.88 -0.35 -14.25
CA GLY A 143 -27.76 -1.46 -14.55
C GLY A 143 -27.08 -2.46 -15.47
N ARG A 144 -27.77 -3.58 -15.78
CA ARG A 144 -27.24 -4.63 -16.65
C ARG A 144 -26.86 -4.13 -18.05
N SER A 145 -27.67 -3.28 -18.66
CA SER A 145 -27.40 -2.71 -19.99
C SER A 145 -26.18 -1.81 -20.01
N ASP A 146 -26.05 -0.94 -19.00
CA ASP A 146 -24.96 0.01 -18.89
C ASP A 146 -23.64 -0.73 -18.61
N LEU A 147 -23.69 -1.74 -17.74
CA LEU A 147 -22.55 -2.62 -17.45
C LEU A 147 -22.05 -3.34 -18.71
N ARG A 148 -22.96 -3.89 -19.53
CA ARG A 148 -22.60 -4.52 -20.82
C ARG A 148 -21.99 -3.55 -21.81
N ALA A 149 -22.51 -2.36 -21.90
CA ALA A 149 -21.99 -1.34 -22.78
C ALA A 149 -20.58 -0.89 -22.36
N LEU A 150 -20.35 -0.73 -21.04
CA LEU A 150 -19.07 -0.29 -20.49
C LEU A 150 -18.01 -1.41 -20.49
N ALA A 151 -18.39 -2.64 -20.12
CA ALA A 151 -17.49 -3.76 -19.89
C ALA A 151 -18.04 -5.05 -20.54
N PRO A 152 -18.03 -5.17 -21.87
CA PRO A 152 -18.61 -6.32 -22.58
C PRO A 152 -17.90 -7.66 -22.30
N TYR A 153 -16.69 -7.62 -21.73
CA TYR A 153 -15.91 -8.77 -21.29
C TYR A 153 -16.39 -9.36 -19.94
N VAL A 154 -17.25 -8.66 -19.22
CA VAL A 154 -17.85 -9.18 -17.97
C VAL A 154 -18.98 -10.12 -18.32
N THR A 155 -19.02 -11.27 -17.62
CA THR A 155 -20.05 -12.31 -17.81
C THR A 155 -21.47 -11.73 -17.76
N GLU A 156 -22.38 -12.27 -18.60
CA GLU A 156 -23.80 -11.90 -18.61
C GLU A 156 -24.55 -12.19 -17.30
N ARG A 157 -23.96 -12.99 -16.41
CA ARG A 157 -24.51 -13.26 -15.08
C ARG A 157 -24.50 -12.05 -14.17
N ALA A 158 -23.63 -11.04 -14.44
CA ALA A 158 -23.62 -9.80 -13.69
C ALA A 158 -24.92 -9.02 -13.91
N ILE A 159 -25.56 -8.59 -12.84
CA ILE A 159 -26.86 -7.88 -12.88
C ILE A 159 -26.73 -6.37 -12.82
N GLY A 160 -25.54 -5.86 -12.51
CA GLY A 160 -25.22 -4.45 -12.40
C GLY A 160 -23.89 -4.26 -11.67
N GLY A 161 -23.61 -3.03 -11.24
CA GLY A 161 -22.37 -2.70 -10.55
C GLY A 161 -22.23 -1.24 -10.21
N VAL A 162 -21.04 -0.84 -9.77
CA VAL A 162 -20.67 0.56 -9.57
C VAL A 162 -19.37 0.84 -10.29
N TYR A 163 -19.34 1.91 -11.06
CA TYR A 163 -18.16 2.43 -11.76
C TYR A 163 -17.61 3.66 -11.04
N TYR A 164 -16.29 3.68 -10.79
CA TYR A 164 -15.57 4.78 -10.14
C TYR A 164 -14.55 5.37 -11.12
N PRO A 165 -14.84 6.54 -11.72
CA PRO A 165 -14.06 7.09 -12.83
C PRO A 165 -12.58 7.36 -12.51
N ILE A 166 -12.28 7.73 -11.26
CA ILE A 166 -10.93 8.16 -10.86
C ILE A 166 -9.97 7.00 -10.59
N GLU A 167 -10.47 5.77 -10.50
CA GLU A 167 -9.65 4.61 -10.15
C GLU A 167 -8.82 4.10 -11.32
N GLY A 168 -7.76 3.35 -11.02
CA GLY A 168 -6.88 2.86 -12.05
C GLY A 168 -5.73 1.99 -11.53
N LYS A 169 -4.61 2.09 -12.20
CA LYS A 169 -3.42 1.28 -11.94
C LYS A 169 -2.14 2.06 -12.19
N ALA A 170 -1.04 1.61 -11.57
CA ALA A 170 0.33 2.02 -11.87
C ALA A 170 1.26 0.82 -11.76
N ASN A 171 2.49 0.95 -12.25
CA ASN A 171 3.47 -0.12 -12.15
C ASN A 171 4.18 -0.12 -10.79
N PRO A 172 3.92 -1.10 -9.91
CA PRO A 172 4.50 -1.14 -8.57
C PRO A 172 6.02 -1.41 -8.59
N LEU A 173 6.56 -1.95 -9.68
CA LEU A 173 7.99 -2.22 -9.80
C LEU A 173 8.79 -0.95 -10.09
N ILE A 174 8.16 0.10 -10.61
CA ILE A 174 8.81 1.36 -10.97
C ILE A 174 8.70 2.40 -9.87
N ALA A 175 7.58 2.48 -9.16
CA ALA A 175 7.22 3.60 -8.30
C ALA A 175 8.22 3.87 -7.16
N ALA A 176 8.45 2.90 -6.27
CA ALA A 176 9.37 3.12 -5.15
C ALA A 176 10.83 3.35 -5.60
N PRO A 177 11.39 2.60 -6.58
CA PRO A 177 12.68 2.90 -7.15
C PRO A 177 12.80 4.30 -7.78
N ALA A 178 11.73 4.81 -8.42
CA ALA A 178 11.72 6.15 -8.98
C ALA A 178 11.82 7.22 -7.89
N PHE A 179 11.02 7.11 -6.81
CA PHE A 179 11.13 7.98 -5.65
C PHE A 179 12.52 7.94 -5.01
N ALA A 180 13.08 6.73 -4.81
CA ALA A 180 14.41 6.57 -4.22
C ALA A 180 15.51 7.23 -5.06
N ARG A 181 15.48 7.05 -6.38
CA ARG A 181 16.42 7.73 -7.30
C ARG A 181 16.26 9.24 -7.24
N ALA A 182 15.03 9.76 -7.23
CA ALA A 182 14.76 11.18 -7.11
C ALA A 182 15.25 11.74 -5.77
N ALA A 183 15.01 11.04 -4.66
CA ALA A 183 15.52 11.38 -3.34
C ALA A 183 17.05 11.47 -3.31
N THR A 184 17.73 10.48 -3.89
CA THR A 184 19.21 10.45 -3.95
C THR A 184 19.76 11.61 -4.76
N ARG A 185 19.12 11.98 -5.89
CA ARG A 185 19.52 13.18 -6.65
C ARG A 185 19.41 14.47 -5.85
N LEU A 186 18.52 14.51 -4.86
CA LEU A 186 18.33 15.65 -3.94
C LEU A 186 19.19 15.56 -2.66
N GLY A 187 20.09 14.56 -2.56
CA GLY A 187 21.03 14.41 -1.46
C GLY A 187 20.61 13.45 -0.36
N ALA A 188 19.46 12.78 -0.46
CA ALA A 188 19.12 11.73 0.50
C ALA A 188 20.08 10.54 0.41
N ARG A 189 20.47 10.02 1.56
CA ARG A 189 21.29 8.81 1.67
C ARG A 189 20.39 7.59 1.80
N ILE A 190 20.65 6.57 0.99
CA ILE A 190 19.89 5.30 1.02
C ILE A 190 20.87 4.14 1.24
N MET A 191 20.60 3.33 2.24
CA MET A 191 21.39 2.16 2.59
C MET A 191 20.53 0.90 2.55
N THR A 192 20.65 0.15 1.49
CA THR A 192 20.06 -1.20 1.38
C THR A 192 20.90 -2.21 2.17
N HIS A 193 20.38 -3.44 2.37
CA HIS A 193 21.01 -4.49 3.16
C HIS A 193 21.43 -4.00 4.55
N THR A 194 20.61 -3.12 5.14
CA THR A 194 20.84 -2.47 6.42
C THR A 194 19.61 -2.61 7.30
N ALA A 195 19.62 -3.62 8.15
CA ALA A 195 18.55 -3.86 9.10
C ALA A 195 18.74 -3.04 10.38
N LEU A 196 17.66 -2.51 10.93
CA LEU A 196 17.62 -1.95 12.27
C LEU A 196 17.62 -3.10 13.28
N ILE A 197 18.53 -3.06 14.26
CA ILE A 197 18.67 -4.07 15.32
C ILE A 197 18.02 -3.56 16.61
N SER A 198 18.33 -2.31 17.00
CA SER A 198 17.76 -1.69 18.21
C SER A 198 17.58 -0.18 18.01
N LEU A 199 16.62 0.35 18.74
CA LEU A 199 16.26 1.77 18.76
C LEU A 199 16.04 2.19 20.22
N THR A 200 16.75 3.22 20.66
CA THR A 200 16.65 3.74 22.01
C THR A 200 16.50 5.25 21.98
N SER A 201 15.51 5.77 22.68
CA SER A 201 15.32 7.21 22.86
C SER A 201 16.43 7.80 23.73
N ARG A 202 16.91 9.00 23.34
CA ARG A 202 17.86 9.79 24.11
C ARG A 202 17.44 11.27 24.13
N GLN A 203 18.09 12.07 24.91
CA GLN A 203 17.86 13.51 24.89
C GLN A 203 18.18 14.07 23.49
N GLY A 204 17.17 14.66 22.84
CA GLY A 204 17.28 15.28 21.52
C GLY A 204 17.29 14.31 20.33
N GLY A 205 16.84 13.05 20.50
CA GLY A 205 16.69 12.11 19.39
C GLY A 205 16.81 10.63 19.77
N PHE A 206 17.47 9.86 18.91
CA PHE A 206 17.53 8.40 19.00
C PHE A 206 18.94 7.89 18.73
N ASP A 207 19.35 6.88 19.48
CA ASP A 207 20.49 6.02 19.19
C ASP A 207 19.97 4.73 18.56
N VAL A 208 20.48 4.43 17.38
CA VAL A 208 20.06 3.29 16.56
C VAL A 208 21.25 2.40 16.30
N MET A 209 21.11 1.10 16.53
CA MET A 209 22.05 0.11 16.06
C MET A 209 21.51 -0.55 14.81
N SER A 210 22.29 -0.52 13.75
CA SER A 210 22.00 -1.25 12.51
C SER A 210 23.01 -2.34 12.25
N THR A 211 22.71 -3.26 11.30
CA THR A 211 23.67 -4.30 10.87
C THR A 211 24.94 -3.70 10.26
N ARG A 212 24.95 -2.43 9.88
CA ARG A 212 26.12 -1.72 9.32
C ARG A 212 26.79 -0.75 10.28
N GLY A 213 26.31 -0.71 11.54
CA GLY A 213 26.91 0.11 12.60
C GLY A 213 25.92 1.09 13.23
N PRO A 214 26.40 1.93 14.18
CA PRO A 214 25.55 2.86 14.91
C PRO A 214 25.12 4.05 14.04
N ILE A 215 23.90 4.53 14.29
CA ILE A 215 23.31 5.72 13.66
C ILE A 215 22.72 6.59 14.77
N GLN A 216 22.88 7.90 14.67
CA GLN A 216 22.22 8.88 15.52
C GLN A 216 21.28 9.72 14.68
N ALA A 217 20.02 9.79 15.09
CA ALA A 217 18.98 10.53 14.38
C ALA A 217 18.24 11.46 15.32
N ARG A 218 17.87 12.66 14.85
CA ARG A 218 16.99 13.55 15.63
C ARG A 218 15.54 13.05 15.61
N ARG A 219 15.12 12.49 14.50
CA ARG A 219 13.77 11.93 14.30
C ARG A 219 13.89 10.58 13.63
N VAL A 220 12.92 9.71 13.91
CA VAL A 220 12.80 8.40 13.25
C VAL A 220 11.41 8.28 12.67
N VAL A 221 11.31 7.90 11.39
CA VAL A 221 10.03 7.59 10.77
C VAL A 221 9.96 6.11 10.43
N ASN A 222 9.00 5.44 11.05
CA ASN A 222 8.74 4.03 10.86
C ASN A 222 7.86 3.80 9.62
N CYS A 223 8.49 3.34 8.54
CA CYS A 223 7.88 2.91 7.28
C CYS A 223 8.07 1.40 7.06
N ALA A 224 8.25 0.62 8.13
CA ALA A 224 8.65 -0.79 8.08
C ALA A 224 7.53 -1.77 7.68
N GLY A 225 6.37 -1.27 7.23
CA GLY A 225 5.28 -2.10 6.72
C GLY A 225 4.81 -3.14 7.74
N ALA A 226 4.83 -4.41 7.40
CA ALA A 226 4.38 -5.50 8.28
C ALA A 226 5.19 -5.62 9.59
N GLU A 227 6.39 -5.06 9.64
CA GLU A 227 7.24 -5.06 10.85
C GLU A 227 7.16 -3.75 11.65
N ALA A 228 6.31 -2.82 11.23
CA ALA A 228 6.18 -1.53 11.90
C ALA A 228 5.79 -1.68 13.39
N GLY A 229 4.99 -2.69 13.74
CA GLY A 229 4.65 -3.01 15.13
C GLY A 229 5.87 -3.44 15.96
N GLN A 230 6.77 -4.25 15.37
CA GLN A 230 7.99 -4.66 16.04
C GLN A 230 8.92 -3.47 16.33
N LEU A 231 9.06 -2.57 15.35
CA LEU A 231 9.86 -1.36 15.51
C LEU A 231 9.24 -0.43 16.56
N ALA A 232 7.92 -0.27 16.58
CA ALA A 232 7.20 0.55 17.55
C ALA A 232 7.40 0.06 19.01
N ARG A 233 7.44 -1.25 19.24
CA ARG A 233 7.73 -1.81 20.57
C ARG A 233 9.11 -1.43 21.11
N MET A 234 10.09 -1.13 20.28
CA MET A 234 11.42 -0.67 20.72
C MET A 234 11.38 0.70 21.40
N VAL A 235 10.34 1.49 21.15
CA VAL A 235 10.09 2.78 21.81
C VAL A 235 8.90 2.71 22.79
N GLY A 236 8.49 1.51 23.18
CA GLY A 236 7.44 1.29 24.17
C GLY A 236 6.01 1.45 23.64
N LEU A 237 5.80 1.37 22.32
CA LEU A 237 4.47 1.40 21.71
C LEU A 237 4.05 0.00 21.28
N ASP A 238 2.90 -0.45 21.77
CA ASP A 238 2.26 -1.68 21.28
C ASP A 238 1.12 -1.31 20.33
N LEU A 239 1.29 -1.60 19.06
CA LEU A 239 0.36 -1.21 17.99
C LEU A 239 -0.28 -2.47 17.39
N PRO A 240 -1.59 -2.44 17.05
CA PRO A 240 -2.32 -3.58 16.51
C PRO A 240 -2.00 -3.81 15.03
N ILE A 241 -0.72 -3.99 14.73
CA ILE A 241 -0.22 -4.22 13.37
C ILE A 241 0.06 -5.71 13.20
N GLU A 242 -0.52 -6.28 12.17
CA GLU A 242 -0.41 -7.69 11.83
C GLU A 242 0.15 -7.88 10.41
N ALA A 243 0.71 -9.05 10.19
CA ALA A 243 1.29 -9.47 8.92
C ALA A 243 0.43 -10.55 8.27
N TYR A 244 -0.01 -10.33 7.03
CA TYR A 244 -0.88 -11.25 6.31
C TYR A 244 -0.18 -11.74 5.05
N PRO A 245 0.11 -13.04 4.92
CA PRO A 245 0.59 -13.61 3.68
C PRO A 245 -0.55 -13.69 2.67
N ILE A 246 -0.42 -12.99 1.54
CA ILE A 246 -1.37 -13.04 0.42
C ILE A 246 -0.65 -13.35 -0.89
N GLN A 247 -1.40 -13.75 -1.90
CA GLN A 247 -0.85 -14.11 -3.20
C GLN A 247 -1.52 -13.39 -4.35
N THR A 248 -0.80 -13.30 -5.45
CA THR A 248 -1.22 -12.71 -6.71
C THR A 248 -0.69 -13.54 -7.86
N SER A 249 -1.44 -13.64 -8.94
CA SER A 249 -1.05 -14.33 -10.16
C SER A 249 -0.92 -13.37 -11.33
N VAL A 250 -0.12 -13.73 -12.31
CA VAL A 250 -0.02 -13.03 -13.60
C VAL A 250 -0.09 -14.02 -14.74
N THR A 251 -0.80 -13.62 -15.79
CA THR A 251 -0.94 -14.42 -17.01
C THR A 251 0.18 -14.12 -18.01
N GLU A 252 0.27 -14.92 -19.05
CA GLU A 252 0.92 -14.53 -20.29
C GLU A 252 0.28 -13.24 -20.86
N PRO A 253 0.98 -12.50 -21.73
CA PRO A 253 0.39 -11.35 -22.41
C PRO A 253 -0.70 -11.79 -23.40
N THR A 254 -1.80 -11.05 -23.42
CA THR A 254 -2.91 -11.26 -24.37
C THR A 254 -3.32 -9.94 -25.01
N ALA A 255 -4.12 -10.00 -26.06
CA ALA A 255 -4.75 -8.82 -26.64
C ALA A 255 -5.55 -8.05 -25.57
N PRO A 256 -5.83 -6.74 -25.77
CA PRO A 256 -6.63 -5.97 -24.84
C PRO A 256 -7.98 -6.67 -24.54
N LEU A 257 -8.16 -7.09 -23.29
CA LEU A 257 -9.34 -7.78 -22.81
C LEU A 257 -10.00 -7.02 -21.65
N ILE A 258 -9.25 -6.65 -20.61
CA ILE A 258 -9.77 -6.02 -19.41
C ILE A 258 -9.46 -4.52 -19.42
N GLY A 259 -10.49 -3.71 -19.68
CA GLY A 259 -10.34 -2.26 -19.80
C GLY A 259 -10.31 -1.51 -18.47
N HIS A 260 -10.77 -2.11 -17.37
CA HIS A 260 -10.94 -1.43 -16.08
C HIS A 260 -10.20 -2.16 -14.96
N LEU A 261 -10.05 -1.49 -13.80
CA LEU A 261 -9.74 -2.17 -12.55
C LEU A 261 -11.01 -2.86 -12.06
N LEU A 262 -11.06 -4.19 -12.09
CA LEU A 262 -12.28 -4.97 -11.92
C LEU A 262 -12.31 -5.70 -10.59
N TYR A 263 -13.47 -5.63 -9.91
CA TYR A 263 -13.78 -6.30 -8.65
C TYR A 263 -15.12 -7.03 -8.71
N ALA A 264 -15.35 -7.94 -7.78
CA ALA A 264 -16.64 -8.61 -7.55
C ALA A 264 -17.16 -8.25 -6.15
N ALA A 265 -18.46 -7.94 -6.02
CA ALA A 265 -19.03 -7.45 -4.76
C ALA A 265 -19.06 -8.52 -3.66
N GLY A 266 -19.38 -9.77 -3.98
CA GLY A 266 -19.51 -10.88 -3.03
C GLY A 266 -18.28 -11.79 -2.94
N GLU A 267 -17.20 -11.49 -3.68
CA GLU A 267 -16.06 -12.38 -3.82
C GLU A 267 -14.74 -11.63 -3.73
N LYS A 268 -13.69 -12.31 -3.29
CA LYS A 268 -12.32 -11.77 -3.30
C LYS A 268 -11.78 -11.75 -4.72
N LEU A 269 -11.79 -10.59 -5.38
CA LEU A 269 -11.27 -10.42 -6.72
C LEU A 269 -10.70 -9.03 -6.95
N SER A 270 -9.56 -8.97 -7.63
CA SER A 270 -9.00 -7.78 -8.24
C SER A 270 -8.35 -8.19 -9.56
N LEU A 271 -8.88 -7.71 -10.68
CA LEU A 271 -8.36 -7.96 -12.03
C LEU A 271 -7.94 -6.65 -12.68
N LYS A 272 -6.85 -6.70 -13.42
CA LYS A 272 -6.42 -5.61 -14.31
C LYS A 272 -5.44 -6.11 -15.35
N GLN A 273 -5.47 -5.53 -16.51
CA GLN A 273 -4.50 -5.79 -17.58
C GLN A 273 -3.49 -4.65 -17.62
N ASN A 274 -2.19 -4.98 -17.67
CA ASN A 274 -1.12 -3.99 -17.79
C ASN A 274 -0.88 -3.60 -19.27
N ARG A 275 0.02 -2.64 -19.52
CA ARG A 275 0.35 -2.16 -20.87
C ARG A 275 1.00 -3.22 -21.77
N LEU A 276 1.60 -4.25 -21.17
CA LEU A 276 2.23 -5.36 -21.89
C LEU A 276 1.24 -6.48 -22.26
N GLY A 277 -0.02 -6.35 -21.84
CA GLY A 277 -1.07 -7.34 -22.09
C GLY A 277 -1.21 -8.40 -21.00
N ASN A 278 -0.34 -8.45 -19.99
CA ASN A 278 -0.47 -9.39 -18.88
C ASN A 278 -1.64 -9.01 -17.98
N ILE A 279 -2.40 -10.00 -17.51
CA ILE A 279 -3.49 -9.81 -16.57
C ILE A 279 -3.03 -10.20 -15.17
N LEU A 280 -3.16 -9.27 -14.22
CA LEU A 280 -2.89 -9.50 -12.82
C LEU A 280 -4.18 -9.92 -12.12
N ILE A 281 -4.15 -11.06 -11.42
CA ILE A 281 -5.27 -11.68 -10.74
C ILE A 281 -4.95 -11.75 -9.25
N GLY A 282 -5.72 -11.04 -8.44
CA GLY A 282 -5.53 -10.95 -7.00
C GLY A 282 -6.86 -10.80 -6.26
N GLY A 283 -6.87 -10.07 -5.15
CA GLY A 283 -8.07 -9.80 -4.35
C GLY A 283 -7.92 -10.20 -2.88
N GLY A 284 -6.67 -10.31 -2.38
CA GLY A 284 -6.42 -10.62 -0.96
C GLY A 284 -6.57 -12.11 -0.63
N TRP A 285 -6.35 -13.01 -1.59
CA TRP A 285 -6.34 -14.45 -1.34
C TRP A 285 -5.14 -14.86 -0.50
N ASP A 286 -5.40 -15.70 0.49
CA ASP A 286 -4.41 -16.13 1.46
C ASP A 286 -3.28 -16.94 0.81
N ALA A 287 -2.06 -16.69 1.24
CA ALA A 287 -0.90 -17.51 0.99
C ALA A 287 -0.50 -18.26 2.27
N ARG A 288 0.49 -19.13 2.20
CA ARG A 288 1.02 -19.85 3.37
C ARG A 288 2.40 -19.34 3.73
N LEU A 289 2.82 -19.60 4.96
CA LEU A 289 4.21 -19.48 5.35
C LEU A 289 4.85 -20.86 5.31
N ASP A 290 6.07 -20.97 4.76
CA ASP A 290 6.86 -22.19 4.81
C ASP A 290 7.49 -22.40 6.20
N GLY A 291 8.22 -23.50 6.38
CA GLY A 291 8.90 -23.82 7.64
C GLY A 291 9.97 -22.81 8.08
N GLN A 292 10.29 -21.83 7.25
CA GLN A 292 11.25 -20.74 7.54
C GLN A 292 10.53 -19.38 7.67
N GLY A 293 9.19 -19.37 7.69
CA GLY A 293 8.38 -18.14 7.78
C GLY A 293 8.34 -17.31 6.49
N ARG A 294 8.70 -17.87 5.34
CA ARG A 294 8.64 -17.17 4.05
C ARG A 294 7.28 -17.38 3.39
N PRO A 295 6.70 -16.34 2.76
CA PRO A 295 5.43 -16.47 2.07
C PRO A 295 5.59 -17.33 0.81
N VAL A 296 4.72 -18.31 0.67
CA VAL A 296 4.64 -19.24 -0.48
C VAL A 296 3.20 -19.36 -0.95
N ALA A 297 3.01 -19.55 -2.24
CA ALA A 297 1.67 -19.69 -2.82
C ALA A 297 0.94 -20.90 -2.23
N ASP A 298 -0.36 -20.72 -1.98
CA ASP A 298 -1.30 -21.77 -1.59
C ASP A 298 -2.12 -22.20 -2.81
N MET A 299 -2.10 -23.49 -3.09
CA MET A 299 -2.75 -24.03 -4.30
C MET A 299 -4.27 -23.98 -4.22
N ALA A 300 -4.87 -24.15 -3.04
CA ALA A 300 -6.32 -24.06 -2.87
C ALA A 300 -6.82 -22.63 -3.10
N SER A 301 -6.10 -21.65 -2.55
CA SER A 301 -6.35 -20.23 -2.79
C SER A 301 -6.15 -19.84 -4.26
N LEU A 302 -5.12 -20.38 -4.91
CA LEU A 302 -4.91 -20.15 -6.35
C LEU A 302 -6.09 -20.64 -7.18
N VAL A 303 -6.51 -21.88 -6.98
CA VAL A 303 -7.66 -22.46 -7.69
C VAL A 303 -8.94 -21.66 -7.40
N GLY A 304 -9.16 -21.25 -6.15
CA GLY A 304 -10.31 -20.43 -5.76
C GLY A 304 -10.30 -19.08 -6.48
N ASN A 305 -9.16 -18.36 -6.46
CA ASN A 305 -9.04 -17.07 -7.11
C ASN A 305 -9.27 -17.15 -8.63
N LEU A 306 -8.69 -18.16 -9.29
CA LEU A 306 -8.89 -18.37 -10.73
C LEU A 306 -10.33 -18.73 -11.07
N LYS A 307 -11.03 -19.52 -10.25
CA LYS A 307 -12.46 -19.80 -10.44
C LYS A 307 -13.31 -18.54 -10.37
N VAL A 308 -13.05 -17.67 -9.41
CA VAL A 308 -13.76 -16.38 -9.30
C VAL A 308 -13.45 -15.51 -10.53
N ALA A 309 -12.18 -15.41 -10.92
CA ALA A 309 -11.77 -14.65 -12.10
C ALA A 309 -12.48 -15.12 -13.38
N LEU A 310 -12.50 -16.44 -13.63
CA LEU A 310 -13.21 -17.06 -14.75
C LEU A 310 -14.74 -16.85 -14.68
N GLY A 311 -15.29 -16.85 -13.48
CA GLY A 311 -16.71 -16.58 -13.25
C GLY A 311 -17.12 -15.16 -13.62
N VAL A 312 -16.18 -14.21 -13.57
CA VAL A 312 -16.40 -12.78 -13.89
C VAL A 312 -15.99 -12.45 -15.31
N VAL A 313 -14.88 -13.00 -15.80
CA VAL A 313 -14.37 -12.82 -17.18
C VAL A 313 -14.10 -14.20 -17.78
N PRO A 314 -15.07 -14.80 -18.46
CA PRO A 314 -14.96 -16.17 -19.01
C PRO A 314 -13.82 -16.35 -20.02
N GLU A 315 -13.49 -15.31 -20.77
CA GLU A 315 -12.43 -15.30 -21.77
C GLU A 315 -11.03 -15.58 -21.19
N LEU A 316 -10.85 -15.42 -19.89
CA LEU A 316 -9.60 -15.81 -19.19
C LEU A 316 -9.34 -17.32 -19.29
N GLY A 317 -10.34 -18.13 -19.63
CA GLY A 317 -10.17 -19.57 -19.80
C GLY A 317 -9.23 -19.99 -20.94
N SER A 318 -8.90 -19.07 -21.83
CA SER A 318 -7.94 -19.28 -22.94
C SER A 318 -6.56 -18.67 -22.68
N VAL A 319 -6.29 -18.17 -21.48
CA VAL A 319 -5.04 -17.46 -21.14
C VAL A 319 -4.31 -18.18 -20.01
N ASP A 320 -3.03 -18.51 -20.23
CA ASP A 320 -2.24 -19.25 -19.25
C ASP A 320 -1.72 -18.37 -18.11
N VAL A 321 -1.77 -18.88 -16.89
CA VAL A 321 -1.10 -18.29 -15.73
C VAL A 321 0.37 -18.67 -15.77
N VAL A 322 1.24 -17.68 -15.93
CA VAL A 322 2.70 -17.92 -16.03
C VAL A 322 3.42 -17.84 -14.68
N ARG A 323 2.84 -17.14 -13.69
CA ARG A 323 3.44 -17.02 -12.37
C ARG A 323 2.41 -16.70 -11.30
N THR A 324 2.59 -17.32 -10.13
CA THR A 324 1.95 -16.94 -8.86
C THR A 324 3.04 -16.67 -7.83
N TRP A 325 2.90 -15.59 -7.09
CA TRP A 325 3.81 -15.25 -5.99
C TRP A 325 3.04 -14.86 -4.75
N ALA A 326 3.69 -15.00 -3.61
CA ALA A 326 3.15 -14.60 -2.32
C ALA A 326 4.01 -13.48 -1.71
N ALA A 327 3.37 -12.61 -0.95
CA ALA A 327 4.02 -11.55 -0.20
C ALA A 327 3.31 -11.33 1.14
N ILE A 328 4.04 -10.76 2.10
CA ILE A 328 3.47 -10.36 3.38
C ILE A 328 3.01 -8.92 3.26
N VAL A 329 1.71 -8.68 3.43
CA VAL A 329 1.14 -7.34 3.53
C VAL A 329 0.88 -6.99 4.99
N ASN A 330 0.86 -5.70 5.26
CA ASN A 330 0.56 -5.15 6.57
C ASN A 330 -0.95 -4.89 6.70
N GLY A 331 -1.49 -5.17 7.87
CA GLY A 331 -2.88 -4.93 8.19
C GLY A 331 -3.10 -4.47 9.63
N THR A 332 -4.28 -3.95 9.88
CA THR A 332 -4.88 -3.77 11.19
C THR A 332 -6.25 -4.43 11.17
N ALA A 333 -6.73 -4.94 12.28
CA ALA A 333 -8.03 -5.60 12.36
C ALA A 333 -9.19 -4.67 11.91
N ASP A 334 -9.06 -3.37 12.14
CA ASP A 334 -10.07 -2.37 11.77
C ASP A 334 -9.82 -1.68 10.43
N TRP A 335 -8.76 -2.08 9.69
CA TRP A 335 -8.37 -1.57 8.37
C TRP A 335 -7.93 -0.10 8.34
N LYS A 336 -7.79 0.57 9.48
CA LYS A 336 -7.48 1.99 9.52
C LYS A 336 -5.99 2.26 9.59
N PRO A 337 -5.53 3.36 8.97
CA PRO A 337 -4.15 3.81 9.07
C PRO A 337 -3.74 4.16 10.51
N LEU A 338 -2.43 4.09 10.76
CA LEU A 338 -1.79 4.58 11.98
C LEU A 338 -0.72 5.57 11.57
N LEU A 339 -0.96 6.84 11.82
CA LEU A 339 -0.15 7.94 11.28
C LEU A 339 0.25 8.93 12.39
N GLY A 340 1.33 9.69 12.13
CA GLY A 340 1.72 10.82 12.96
C GLY A 340 2.78 10.50 13.98
N GLU A 341 3.06 11.49 14.83
CA GLU A 341 4.04 11.42 15.89
C GLU A 341 3.50 10.64 17.08
N ALA A 342 4.36 9.82 17.68
CA ALA A 342 4.01 9.04 18.87
C ALA A 342 4.05 9.93 20.13
N PRO A 343 2.92 10.13 20.84
CA PRO A 343 2.89 11.04 21.99
C PRO A 343 3.86 10.66 23.13
N ARG A 344 4.16 9.35 23.27
CA ARG A 344 5.06 8.82 24.30
C ARG A 344 6.51 8.67 23.85
N ALA A 345 6.81 8.97 22.57
CA ALA A 345 8.14 8.90 21.99
C ALA A 345 8.35 10.09 21.04
N PRO A 346 8.52 11.32 21.57
CA PRO A 346 8.69 12.51 20.76
C PRO A 346 9.81 12.37 19.75
N GLY A 347 9.55 12.75 18.49
CA GLY A 347 10.46 12.57 17.36
C GLY A 347 10.35 11.21 16.67
N PHE A 348 9.53 10.26 17.20
CA PHE A 348 9.20 9.02 16.52
C PHE A 348 7.86 9.15 15.80
N PHE A 349 7.87 8.96 14.47
CA PHE A 349 6.70 9.05 13.61
C PHE A 349 6.35 7.70 13.02
N LEU A 350 5.05 7.46 12.81
CA LEU A 350 4.54 6.29 12.10
C LEU A 350 3.94 6.72 10.75
N CYS A 351 4.39 6.07 9.70
CA CYS A 351 3.89 6.21 8.33
C CYS A 351 3.34 4.85 7.88
N PHE A 352 2.16 4.49 8.39
CA PHE A 352 1.60 3.15 8.22
C PHE A 352 0.19 3.22 7.65
N PHE A 353 0.00 2.60 6.49
CA PHE A 353 -1.32 2.44 5.87
C PHE A 353 -1.56 0.96 5.57
N PRO A 354 -2.57 0.31 6.20
CA PRO A 354 -2.84 -1.10 6.02
C PRO A 354 -3.49 -1.40 4.67
N TRP A 355 -3.25 -2.57 4.13
CA TRP A 355 -3.87 -3.16 2.93
C TRP A 355 -3.71 -2.35 1.64
N MET A 356 -4.08 -1.06 1.64
CA MET A 356 -4.12 -0.19 0.47
C MET A 356 -2.93 0.78 0.39
N GLY A 357 -1.81 0.42 1.02
CA GLY A 357 -0.62 1.26 1.11
C GLY A 357 -0.01 1.65 -0.24
N PHE A 358 -0.28 0.93 -1.32
CA PHE A 358 0.18 1.32 -2.65
C PHE A 358 -0.55 2.58 -3.13
N THR A 359 -1.87 2.61 -3.08
CA THR A 359 -2.63 3.82 -3.42
C THR A 359 -2.26 4.98 -2.49
N ALA A 360 -2.30 4.76 -1.17
CA ALA A 360 -2.15 5.82 -0.17
C ALA A 360 -0.70 6.31 0.03
N GLY A 361 0.29 5.50 -0.32
CA GLY A 361 1.70 5.73 0.00
C GLY A 361 2.21 7.14 -0.31
N PRO A 362 2.00 7.69 -1.50
CA PRO A 362 2.48 9.02 -1.85
C PRO A 362 1.90 10.14 -0.99
N VAL A 363 0.59 10.17 -0.75
CA VAL A 363 -0.04 11.24 0.04
C VAL A 363 0.31 11.12 1.52
N VAL A 364 0.33 9.88 2.05
CA VAL A 364 0.70 9.64 3.45
C VAL A 364 2.16 10.02 3.72
N ALA A 365 3.05 9.70 2.78
CA ALA A 365 4.46 10.11 2.87
C ALA A 365 4.63 11.63 2.90
N ARG A 366 3.90 12.37 2.06
CA ARG A 366 3.89 13.84 2.11
C ARG A 366 3.36 14.37 3.43
N ALA A 367 2.21 13.86 3.86
CA ALA A 367 1.56 14.31 5.09
C ALA A 367 2.44 14.07 6.34
N ILE A 368 3.07 12.89 6.45
CA ILE A 368 4.02 12.62 7.53
C ILE A 368 5.29 13.49 7.38
N GLY A 369 5.76 13.73 6.16
CA GLY A 369 6.87 14.62 5.91
C GLY A 369 6.57 16.06 6.36
N ASP A 370 5.37 16.57 6.13
CA ASP A 370 4.95 17.90 6.60
C ASP A 370 4.91 17.95 8.13
N LEU A 371 4.40 16.93 8.82
CA LEU A 371 4.47 16.84 10.28
C LEU A 371 5.93 16.84 10.78
N VAL A 372 6.82 16.08 10.15
CA VAL A 372 8.25 16.07 10.46
C VAL A 372 8.88 17.45 10.30
N LEU A 373 8.41 18.25 9.32
CA LEU A 373 8.82 19.62 9.07
C LEU A 373 8.17 20.64 10.02
N GLY A 374 7.24 20.22 10.88
CA GLY A 374 6.45 21.11 11.73
C GLY A 374 5.40 21.92 10.97
N ARG A 375 4.95 21.41 9.83
CA ARG A 375 3.91 22.01 8.97
C ARG A 375 2.58 21.28 9.14
N GLU A 376 1.50 21.98 8.87
CA GLU A 376 0.17 21.36 8.77
C GLU A 376 0.06 20.58 7.44
N PRO A 377 -0.29 19.28 7.49
CA PRO A 377 -0.52 18.48 6.28
C PRO A 377 -1.71 18.98 5.46
N GLU A 378 -1.62 18.85 4.14
CA GLU A 378 -2.72 19.18 3.22
C GLU A 378 -3.98 18.31 3.45
N VAL A 379 -3.81 17.12 4.02
CA VAL A 379 -4.88 16.17 4.32
C VAL A 379 -5.11 16.08 5.83
N ASP A 380 -6.37 16.00 6.25
CA ASP A 380 -6.74 15.79 7.64
C ASP A 380 -6.29 14.41 8.13
N LEU A 381 -5.32 14.38 9.02
CA LEU A 381 -4.82 13.16 9.66
C LEU A 381 -5.52 12.86 11.01
N GLY A 382 -6.37 13.74 11.52
CA GLY A 382 -7.01 13.62 12.84
C GLY A 382 -7.63 12.23 13.12
N PRO A 383 -8.40 11.64 12.18
CA PRO A 383 -8.99 10.31 12.33
C PRO A 383 -7.97 9.15 12.42
N PHE A 384 -6.71 9.38 12.07
CA PHE A 384 -5.68 8.36 11.89
C PHE A 384 -4.48 8.50 12.82
N LEU A 385 -4.45 9.57 13.62
CA LEU A 385 -3.34 9.83 14.54
C LEU A 385 -3.22 8.73 15.59
N ILE A 386 -2.01 8.23 15.78
CA ILE A 386 -1.72 7.19 16.77
C ILE A 386 -2.00 7.64 18.22
N GLY A 387 -2.02 8.93 18.49
CA GLY A 387 -2.40 9.48 19.79
C GLY A 387 -3.90 9.39 20.11
N ASN A 388 -4.73 9.10 19.12
CA ASN A 388 -6.18 9.01 19.24
C ASN A 388 -6.68 7.54 19.32
N ARG A 389 -5.75 6.57 19.45
CA ARG A 389 -6.03 5.13 19.44
C ARG A 389 -5.47 4.40 20.66
#